data_e98e975a165adfa61896ab07ad736fef
#
_entry.id   e98e975a165adfa61896ab07ad736fef
#
_cell.length_a   1.000
_cell.length_b   1.000
_cell.length_c   1.000
_cell.angle_alpha   90.00
_cell.angle_beta   90.00
_cell.angle_gamma   90.00
#
_symmetry.space_group_name_H-M   'P 1'
#
loop_
_entity.id
_entity.type
_entity.pdbx_description
1 polymer ?
#
loop_
_entity_poly.entity_id
_entity_poly.type
_entity_poly.pdbx_seq_one_letter_code
_entity_poly.pdbx_strand_id
1 'polypeptide(L)'
;MDSRSRLEDNPNEHAVVVVTGAAGAVGSRVVRRLVHDHEGIDVRAVDKANVDARPGLDVKRVDLASDDLTSVFAGATSVVHLATAVTPDVNDPSADELELAIVSRVLDAAAEVGVSHVCVLSTAMVYGAWVDNPVPLTEDADVRPNPDFPWAITRAAVERAVLEWGSGREAAVSILRPTAVVTADTLGRLAQVLHTARVGIAADGDPPVQYLHVDDLAAAVVAAIQTRFDGVANVAPDSWIPPDALADLEGPQARVRVPAWAARAVAAVRQRSGLAPIPPGIVPYTSHSWVVANDRIRALGWEADYSNEEAWVVSHDPSPLEQLPARRRQELALGAAAALAIGCAVGAVLVLRRLRRN
;
A
#
# COMPACT_ATOMS: atom_id res chain seq x y z
N MET A 1 31.03 5.23 13.36
CA MET A 1 31.74 4.85 12.12
C MET A 1 30.82 5.26 10.99
N ASP A 2 31.23 6.24 10.25
CA ASP A 2 30.39 7.11 9.40
C ASP A 2 29.76 6.32 8.23
N SER A 3 28.43 6.28 8.16
CA SER A 3 27.65 5.53 7.15
C SER A 3 27.61 6.22 5.77
N ARG A 4 28.33 7.32 5.60
CA ARG A 4 28.37 8.09 4.36
C ARG A 4 29.35 7.55 3.29
N SER A 5 30.08 6.46 3.54
CA SER A 5 31.26 6.10 2.74
C SER A 5 31.10 4.97 1.72
N ARG A 6 29.92 4.42 1.44
CA ARG A 6 29.80 3.23 0.57
C ARG A 6 29.48 3.48 -0.91
N LEU A 7 29.05 4.68 -1.28
CA LEU A 7 28.90 5.05 -2.69
C LEU A 7 30.13 5.85 -3.23
N GLU A 8 31.09 6.20 -2.35
CA GLU A 8 32.24 7.03 -2.69
C GLU A 8 33.47 6.23 -3.16
N ASP A 9 33.41 4.88 -3.23
CA ASP A 9 34.60 4.06 -3.52
C ASP A 9 35.06 4.05 -4.98
N ASN A 10 34.32 4.73 -5.90
CA ASN A 10 34.82 5.01 -7.24
C ASN A 10 34.30 6.37 -7.77
N PRO A 11 35.07 7.46 -7.69
CA PRO A 11 34.62 8.80 -8.07
C PRO A 11 34.36 8.98 -9.58
N ASN A 12 34.42 7.92 -10.39
CA ASN A 12 34.15 7.92 -11.83
C ASN A 12 32.95 7.07 -12.26
N GLU A 13 32.26 6.38 -11.38
CA GLU A 13 31.03 5.65 -11.72
C GLU A 13 29.81 6.45 -11.26
N HIS A 14 29.18 7.18 -12.20
CA HIS A 14 27.85 7.72 -12.00
C HIS A 14 26.87 6.56 -11.80
N ALA A 15 26.22 6.51 -10.64
CA ALA A 15 25.21 5.50 -10.38
C ALA A 15 23.94 5.80 -11.19
N VAL A 16 23.54 4.90 -12.08
CA VAL A 16 22.29 5.04 -12.84
C VAL A 16 21.18 4.27 -12.11
N VAL A 17 20.16 4.99 -11.66
CA VAL A 17 18.99 4.42 -10.99
C VAL A 17 17.78 4.46 -11.92
N VAL A 18 17.27 3.31 -12.30
CA VAL A 18 16.02 3.17 -13.05
C VAL A 18 14.85 3.10 -12.08
N VAL A 19 13.85 3.97 -12.24
CA VAL A 19 12.61 3.98 -11.44
C VAL A 19 11.45 3.66 -12.35
N THR A 20 10.85 2.48 -12.22
CA THR A 20 9.61 2.11 -12.92
C THR A 20 8.38 2.55 -12.12
N GLY A 21 7.28 2.86 -12.80
CA GLY A 21 6.12 3.46 -12.13
C GLY A 21 6.38 4.93 -11.72
N ALA A 22 7.25 5.60 -12.47
CA ALA A 22 7.73 6.95 -12.16
C ALA A 22 6.64 8.04 -12.19
N ALA A 23 5.54 7.83 -12.91
CA ALA A 23 4.38 8.73 -12.91
C ALA A 23 3.45 8.53 -11.71
N GLY A 24 3.60 7.43 -10.96
CA GLY A 24 2.79 7.11 -9.79
C GLY A 24 3.06 8.02 -8.59
N ALA A 25 2.18 7.96 -7.59
CA ALA A 25 2.27 8.80 -6.39
C ALA A 25 3.60 8.63 -5.62
N VAL A 26 4.09 7.41 -5.50
CA VAL A 26 5.40 7.11 -4.86
C VAL A 26 6.53 7.40 -5.82
N GLY A 27 6.45 6.89 -7.07
CA GLY A 27 7.53 7.00 -8.06
C GLY A 27 7.93 8.44 -8.37
N SER A 28 6.95 9.33 -8.56
CA SER A 28 7.22 10.75 -8.82
C SER A 28 7.96 11.46 -7.67
N ARG A 29 7.73 11.03 -6.44
CA ARG A 29 8.41 11.54 -5.24
C ARG A 29 9.82 10.98 -5.10
N VAL A 30 9.99 9.67 -5.35
CA VAL A 30 11.31 9.03 -5.39
C VAL A 30 12.18 9.68 -6.43
N VAL A 31 11.69 9.84 -7.68
CA VAL A 31 12.40 10.52 -8.76
C VAL A 31 12.79 11.94 -8.36
N ARG A 32 11.86 12.71 -7.78
CA ARG A 32 12.13 14.08 -7.32
C ARG A 32 13.23 14.12 -6.28
N ARG A 33 13.18 13.26 -5.25
CA ARG A 33 14.20 13.20 -4.19
C ARG A 33 15.58 12.81 -4.76
N LEU A 34 15.64 11.77 -5.61
CA LEU A 34 16.89 11.34 -6.22
C LEU A 34 17.55 12.43 -7.09
N VAL A 35 16.77 13.19 -7.85
CA VAL A 35 17.28 14.26 -8.71
C VAL A 35 17.72 15.49 -7.91
N HIS A 36 17.01 15.84 -6.82
CA HIS A 36 17.28 17.08 -6.08
C HIS A 36 18.26 16.92 -4.92
N ASP A 37 18.23 15.77 -4.26
CA ASP A 37 18.92 15.62 -2.97
C ASP A 37 20.25 14.87 -3.12
N HIS A 38 20.58 14.34 -4.34
CA HIS A 38 21.72 13.44 -4.53
C HIS A 38 22.53 13.78 -5.78
N GLU A 39 23.65 14.46 -5.57
CA GLU A 39 24.65 14.68 -6.62
C GLU A 39 25.33 13.34 -6.99
N GLY A 40 25.53 13.07 -8.28
CA GLY A 40 26.21 11.86 -8.76
C GLY A 40 25.30 10.65 -9.04
N ILE A 41 23.96 10.82 -8.95
CA ILE A 41 22.99 9.81 -9.37
C ILE A 41 22.27 10.27 -10.64
N ASP A 42 22.41 9.50 -11.71
CA ASP A 42 21.62 9.66 -12.92
C ASP A 42 20.31 8.90 -12.77
N VAL A 43 19.17 9.58 -12.90
CA VAL A 43 17.85 8.98 -12.73
C VAL A 43 17.19 8.75 -14.08
N ARG A 44 16.79 7.50 -14.33
CA ARG A 44 15.98 7.13 -15.49
C ARG A 44 14.56 6.80 -15.03
N ALA A 45 13.63 7.69 -15.34
CA ALA A 45 12.20 7.55 -15.02
C ALA A 45 11.47 6.78 -16.12
N VAL A 46 10.88 5.65 -15.75
CA VAL A 46 10.23 4.71 -16.68
C VAL A 46 8.76 4.55 -16.31
N ASP A 47 7.86 4.86 -17.23
CA ASP A 47 6.43 4.66 -17.05
C ASP A 47 5.72 4.57 -18.42
N LYS A 48 4.55 3.92 -18.47
CA LYS A 48 3.67 3.97 -19.64
C LYS A 48 2.90 5.29 -19.75
N ALA A 49 2.66 5.95 -18.62
CA ALA A 49 2.11 7.29 -18.54
C ALA A 49 3.19 8.36 -18.78
N ASN A 50 2.77 9.58 -19.01
CA ASN A 50 3.72 10.69 -19.15
C ASN A 50 4.32 11.04 -17.79
N VAL A 51 5.66 11.16 -17.77
CA VAL A 51 6.41 11.71 -16.65
C VAL A 51 6.85 13.11 -17.05
N ASP A 52 6.71 14.08 -16.13
CA ASP A 52 7.11 15.45 -16.37
C ASP A 52 8.64 15.52 -16.57
N ALA A 53 9.07 15.96 -17.74
CA ALA A 53 10.47 16.15 -18.06
C ALA A 53 11.08 17.27 -17.20
N ARG A 54 12.27 17.01 -16.65
CA ARG A 54 13.03 17.96 -15.82
C ARG A 54 14.51 17.91 -16.23
N PRO A 55 15.29 18.99 -16.02
CA PRO A 55 16.72 18.93 -16.20
C PRO A 55 17.33 17.80 -15.34
N GLY A 56 18.23 17.02 -15.93
CA GLY A 56 18.91 15.91 -15.24
C GLY A 56 18.10 14.62 -15.13
N LEU A 57 16.88 14.54 -15.71
CA LEU A 57 16.03 13.36 -15.69
C LEU A 57 15.95 12.71 -17.09
N ASP A 58 16.40 11.46 -17.21
CA ASP A 58 16.19 10.65 -18.42
C ASP A 58 14.78 10.01 -18.37
N VAL A 59 13.85 10.49 -19.18
CA VAL A 59 12.47 10.01 -19.20
C VAL A 59 12.26 9.03 -20.35
N LYS A 60 11.79 7.84 -20.04
CA LYS A 60 11.43 6.79 -21.02
C LYS A 60 9.96 6.41 -20.87
N ARG A 61 9.22 6.54 -21.96
CA ARG A 61 7.85 6.01 -22.02
C ARG A 61 7.89 4.55 -22.47
N VAL A 62 7.56 3.63 -21.57
CA VAL A 62 7.76 2.18 -21.75
C VAL A 62 6.57 1.41 -21.15
N ASP A 63 6.07 0.44 -21.89
CA ASP A 63 5.18 -0.58 -21.34
C ASP A 63 6.01 -1.79 -20.88
N LEU A 64 6.10 -1.99 -19.57
CA LEU A 64 6.88 -3.08 -18.98
C LEU A 64 6.41 -4.48 -19.42
N ALA A 65 5.18 -4.61 -19.89
CA ALA A 65 4.62 -5.88 -20.33
C ALA A 65 5.09 -6.28 -21.75
N SER A 66 5.45 -5.32 -22.61
CA SER A 66 5.69 -5.58 -24.03
C SER A 66 7.02 -5.10 -24.58
N ASP A 67 7.57 -3.99 -24.02
CA ASP A 67 8.75 -3.34 -24.60
C ASP A 67 10.07 -4.03 -24.22
N ASP A 68 11.16 -3.66 -24.90
CA ASP A 68 12.51 -4.16 -24.62
C ASP A 68 13.11 -3.50 -23.37
N LEU A 69 13.03 -4.19 -22.24
CA LEU A 69 13.54 -3.67 -20.96
C LEU A 69 15.06 -3.73 -20.85
N THR A 70 15.74 -4.62 -21.57
CA THR A 70 17.20 -4.73 -21.55
C THR A 70 17.83 -3.44 -22.09
N SER A 71 17.32 -2.93 -23.21
CA SER A 71 17.79 -1.64 -23.76
C SER A 71 17.45 -0.46 -22.84
N VAL A 72 16.28 -0.50 -22.19
CA VAL A 72 15.86 0.54 -21.24
C VAL A 72 16.71 0.55 -19.98
N PHE A 73 17.18 -0.60 -19.50
CA PHE A 73 17.97 -0.73 -18.28
C PHE A 73 19.49 -0.66 -18.55
N ALA A 74 19.93 -0.57 -19.82
CA ALA A 74 21.35 -0.53 -20.16
C ALA A 74 22.12 0.51 -19.32
N GLY A 75 23.21 0.06 -18.66
CA GLY A 75 24.06 0.87 -17.79
C GLY A 75 23.46 1.18 -16.42
N ALA A 76 22.29 0.62 -16.06
CA ALA A 76 21.72 0.78 -14.73
C ALA A 76 22.54 0.03 -13.66
N THR A 77 22.79 0.67 -12.53
CA THR A 77 23.36 0.07 -11.34
C THR A 77 22.27 -0.43 -10.39
N SER A 78 21.12 0.26 -10.38
CA SER A 78 19.98 -0.06 -9.52
C SER A 78 18.66 0.04 -10.28
N VAL A 79 17.71 -0.86 -9.96
CA VAL A 79 16.32 -0.82 -10.44
C VAL A 79 15.37 -0.71 -9.27
N VAL A 80 14.55 0.33 -9.25
CA VAL A 80 13.48 0.56 -8.28
C VAL A 80 12.15 0.28 -8.97
N HIS A 81 11.54 -0.86 -8.63
CA HIS A 81 10.30 -1.30 -9.27
C HIS A 81 9.09 -0.90 -8.42
N LEU A 82 8.43 0.19 -8.84
CA LEU A 82 7.24 0.75 -8.19
C LEU A 82 5.97 0.64 -9.05
N ALA A 83 6.12 0.21 -10.32
CA ALA A 83 4.97 -0.05 -11.18
C ALA A 83 4.17 -1.24 -10.64
N THR A 84 2.84 -1.18 -10.77
CA THR A 84 1.95 -2.28 -10.41
C THR A 84 0.76 -2.37 -11.35
N ALA A 85 0.36 -3.59 -11.68
CA ALA A 85 -0.86 -3.90 -12.43
C ALA A 85 -2.05 -4.17 -11.50
N VAL A 86 -1.79 -4.50 -10.22
CA VAL A 86 -2.82 -4.87 -9.25
C VAL A 86 -3.18 -3.73 -8.29
N THR A 87 -4.42 -3.71 -7.85
CA THR A 87 -4.94 -2.74 -6.88
C THR A 87 -5.74 -3.45 -5.78
N PRO A 88 -5.73 -2.93 -4.52
CA PRO A 88 -6.36 -3.62 -3.40
C PRO A 88 -7.90 -3.64 -3.45
N ASP A 89 -8.52 -2.83 -4.28
CA ASP A 89 -9.97 -2.66 -4.44
C ASP A 89 -10.57 -3.54 -5.55
N VAL A 90 -9.73 -4.13 -6.39
CA VAL A 90 -10.14 -4.95 -7.54
C VAL A 90 -9.62 -6.37 -7.37
N ASN A 91 -10.48 -7.36 -7.60
CA ASN A 91 -10.11 -8.76 -7.71
C ASN A 91 -10.14 -9.13 -9.20
N ASP A 92 -8.98 -9.11 -9.84
CA ASP A 92 -8.80 -9.44 -11.25
C ASP A 92 -7.63 -10.43 -11.41
N PRO A 93 -7.91 -11.73 -11.58
CA PRO A 93 -6.86 -12.72 -11.76
C PRO A 93 -5.93 -12.44 -12.95
N SER A 94 -6.44 -11.78 -14.01
CA SER A 94 -5.59 -11.41 -15.15
C SER A 94 -4.59 -10.30 -14.79
N ALA A 95 -4.94 -9.40 -13.89
CA ALA A 95 -4.02 -8.39 -13.36
C ALA A 95 -2.97 -9.03 -12.44
N ASP A 96 -3.33 -10.07 -11.66
CA ASP A 96 -2.40 -10.81 -10.83
C ASP A 96 -1.34 -11.55 -11.67
N GLU A 97 -1.78 -12.22 -12.75
CA GLU A 97 -0.87 -12.88 -13.70
C GLU A 97 0.03 -11.87 -14.42
N LEU A 98 -0.53 -10.74 -14.83
CA LEU A 98 0.21 -9.65 -15.49
C LEU A 98 1.27 -9.05 -14.54
N GLU A 99 0.93 -8.86 -13.27
CA GLU A 99 1.88 -8.35 -12.25
C GLU A 99 3.11 -9.25 -12.17
N LEU A 100 2.91 -10.57 -12.02
CA LEU A 100 4.00 -11.53 -11.92
C LEU A 100 4.82 -11.61 -13.21
N ALA A 101 4.17 -11.53 -14.37
CA ALA A 101 4.85 -11.49 -15.65
C ALA A 101 5.72 -10.24 -15.81
N ILE A 102 5.22 -9.08 -15.42
CA ILE A 102 5.98 -7.81 -15.42
C ILE A 102 7.20 -7.91 -14.50
N VAL A 103 7.01 -8.40 -13.27
CA VAL A 103 8.11 -8.59 -12.31
C VAL A 103 9.18 -9.51 -12.88
N SER A 104 8.80 -10.66 -13.47
CA SER A 104 9.77 -11.56 -14.11
C SER A 104 10.57 -10.86 -15.20
N ARG A 105 9.93 -10.13 -16.11
CA ARG A 105 10.60 -9.36 -17.17
C ARG A 105 11.55 -8.30 -16.64
N VAL A 106 11.17 -7.60 -15.58
CA VAL A 106 12.03 -6.59 -14.91
C VAL A 106 13.27 -7.26 -14.32
N LEU A 107 13.10 -8.39 -13.64
CA LEU A 107 14.20 -9.15 -13.04
C LEU A 107 15.13 -9.78 -14.08
N ASP A 108 14.58 -10.30 -15.18
CA ASP A 108 15.35 -10.87 -16.29
C ASP A 108 16.21 -9.79 -16.96
N ALA A 109 15.63 -8.62 -17.28
CA ALA A 109 16.36 -7.49 -17.83
C ALA A 109 17.42 -6.95 -16.86
N ALA A 110 17.11 -6.86 -15.55
CA ALA A 110 18.06 -6.46 -14.53
C ALA A 110 19.27 -7.42 -14.47
N ALA A 111 19.02 -8.73 -14.57
CA ALA A 111 20.06 -9.75 -14.60
C ALA A 111 20.95 -9.63 -15.87
N GLU A 112 20.33 -9.43 -17.03
CA GLU A 112 21.02 -9.34 -18.32
C GLU A 112 21.96 -8.16 -18.39
N VAL A 113 21.58 -7.01 -17.82
CA VAL A 113 22.44 -5.80 -17.80
C VAL A 113 23.38 -5.74 -16.60
N GLY A 114 23.33 -6.71 -15.68
CA GLY A 114 24.20 -6.79 -14.53
C GLY A 114 23.86 -5.78 -13.43
N VAL A 115 22.59 -5.49 -13.20
CA VAL A 115 22.12 -4.64 -12.08
C VAL A 115 22.60 -5.20 -10.76
N SER A 116 23.19 -4.36 -9.92
CA SER A 116 23.75 -4.74 -8.62
C SER A 116 22.81 -4.52 -7.46
N HIS A 117 21.66 -3.86 -7.68
CA HIS A 117 20.65 -3.64 -6.63
C HIS A 117 19.25 -3.54 -7.23
N VAL A 118 18.31 -4.32 -6.69
CA VAL A 118 16.88 -4.26 -7.02
C VAL A 118 16.08 -3.91 -5.76
N CYS A 119 15.28 -2.84 -5.83
CA CYS A 119 14.36 -2.43 -4.75
C CYS A 119 12.92 -2.56 -5.23
N VAL A 120 12.07 -3.25 -4.46
CA VAL A 120 10.64 -3.41 -4.78
C VAL A 120 9.76 -2.99 -3.61
N LEU A 121 8.57 -2.47 -3.91
CA LEU A 121 7.53 -2.24 -2.92
C LEU A 121 6.62 -3.47 -2.81
N SER A 122 6.46 -3.93 -1.56
CA SER A 122 5.46 -4.88 -1.13
C SER A 122 4.40 -4.17 -0.27
N THR A 123 3.92 -4.81 0.78
CA THR A 123 2.97 -4.28 1.76
C THR A 123 3.08 -5.06 3.07
N ALA A 124 2.86 -4.42 4.21
CA ALA A 124 2.74 -5.11 5.50
C ALA A 124 1.56 -6.10 5.56
N MET A 125 0.61 -6.02 4.63
CA MET A 125 -0.52 -6.95 4.58
C MET A 125 -0.12 -8.37 4.17
N VAL A 126 1.10 -8.61 3.70
CA VAL A 126 1.62 -9.97 3.43
C VAL A 126 1.72 -10.84 4.69
N TYR A 127 1.80 -10.22 5.86
CA TYR A 127 1.74 -10.95 7.13
C TYR A 127 0.35 -11.51 7.44
N GLY A 128 -0.69 -10.96 6.79
CA GLY A 128 -2.08 -11.23 7.14
C GLY A 128 -2.50 -10.60 8.47
N ALA A 129 -3.80 -10.51 8.67
CA ALA A 129 -4.39 -10.04 9.92
C ALA A 129 -5.02 -11.22 10.66
N TRP A 130 -4.29 -11.75 11.63
CA TRP A 130 -4.64 -12.95 12.37
C TRP A 130 -4.79 -12.65 13.85
N VAL A 131 -5.64 -13.42 14.54
CA VAL A 131 -5.92 -13.24 15.97
C VAL A 131 -4.67 -13.46 16.84
N ASP A 132 -3.72 -14.24 16.35
CA ASP A 132 -2.47 -14.61 17.01
C ASP A 132 -1.27 -13.77 16.59
N ASN A 133 -1.48 -12.71 15.81
CA ASN A 133 -0.39 -11.81 15.44
C ASN A 133 0.22 -11.14 16.68
N PRO A 134 1.55 -11.11 16.81
CA PRO A 134 2.20 -10.22 17.77
C PRO A 134 1.96 -8.76 17.40
N VAL A 135 2.05 -7.88 18.39
CA VAL A 135 1.89 -6.44 18.22
C VAL A 135 3.11 -5.73 18.82
N PRO A 136 3.97 -5.14 18.00
CA PRO A 136 3.96 -5.12 16.53
C PRO A 136 4.51 -6.42 15.90
N LEU A 137 4.24 -6.61 14.60
CA LEU A 137 4.91 -7.59 13.75
C LEU A 137 6.30 -7.09 13.36
N THR A 138 7.28 -7.97 13.38
CA THR A 138 8.64 -7.71 12.85
C THR A 138 8.83 -8.41 11.50
N GLU A 139 9.92 -8.13 10.80
CA GLU A 139 10.24 -8.77 9.53
C GLU A 139 10.54 -10.26 9.63
N ASP A 140 10.76 -10.75 10.85
CA ASP A 140 10.96 -12.18 11.14
C ASP A 140 9.62 -12.95 11.26
N ALA A 141 8.50 -12.25 11.23
CA ALA A 141 7.17 -12.86 11.22
C ALA A 141 6.89 -13.56 9.87
N ASP A 142 6.16 -14.66 9.93
CA ASP A 142 5.78 -15.43 8.74
C ASP A 142 4.96 -14.61 7.75
N VAL A 143 5.27 -14.73 6.47
CA VAL A 143 4.44 -14.23 5.36
C VAL A 143 3.28 -15.20 5.15
N ARG A 144 2.09 -14.83 5.66
CA ARG A 144 0.87 -15.65 5.61
C ARG A 144 -0.37 -14.79 5.28
N PRO A 145 -0.46 -14.19 4.08
CA PRO A 145 -1.59 -13.34 3.72
C PRO A 145 -2.92 -14.06 3.88
N ASN A 146 -3.98 -13.31 4.21
CA ASN A 146 -5.30 -13.90 4.32
C ASN A 146 -5.77 -14.46 2.96
N PRO A 147 -6.29 -15.70 2.89
CA PRO A 147 -6.51 -16.43 1.63
C PRO A 147 -7.59 -15.78 0.73
N ASP A 148 -8.49 -14.98 1.30
CA ASP A 148 -9.55 -14.30 0.55
C ASP A 148 -9.15 -12.91 0.05
N PHE A 149 -7.85 -12.55 0.14
CA PHE A 149 -7.34 -11.25 -0.28
C PHE A 149 -6.24 -11.41 -1.36
N PRO A 150 -6.61 -11.58 -2.64
CA PRO A 150 -5.68 -11.86 -3.74
C PRO A 150 -4.55 -10.85 -3.83
N TRP A 151 -4.84 -9.56 -3.68
CA TRP A 151 -3.81 -8.52 -3.73
C TRP A 151 -2.62 -8.78 -2.78
N ALA A 152 -2.87 -9.14 -1.52
CA ALA A 152 -1.79 -9.47 -0.58
C ALA A 152 -1.08 -10.78 -0.95
N ILE A 153 -1.81 -11.75 -1.51
CA ILE A 153 -1.24 -13.02 -2.00
C ILE A 153 -0.29 -12.75 -3.17
N THR A 154 -0.70 -11.91 -4.12
CA THR A 154 0.13 -11.52 -5.27
C THR A 154 1.38 -10.78 -4.81
N ARG A 155 1.27 -9.87 -3.83
CA ARG A 155 2.44 -9.21 -3.23
C ARG A 155 3.40 -10.19 -2.59
N ALA A 156 2.92 -11.18 -1.85
CA ALA A 156 3.76 -12.23 -1.28
C ALA A 156 4.43 -13.10 -2.37
N ALA A 157 3.76 -13.34 -3.49
CA ALA A 157 4.34 -14.04 -4.63
C ALA A 157 5.44 -13.21 -5.33
N VAL A 158 5.23 -11.90 -5.47
CA VAL A 158 6.27 -10.96 -5.96
C VAL A 158 7.50 -11.00 -5.05
N GLU A 159 7.33 -10.89 -3.73
CA GLU A 159 8.46 -10.98 -2.79
C GLU A 159 9.27 -12.26 -2.97
N ARG A 160 8.58 -13.39 -3.09
CA ARG A 160 9.22 -14.69 -3.29
C ARG A 160 10.03 -14.71 -4.58
N ALA A 161 9.47 -14.24 -5.70
CA ALA A 161 10.16 -14.18 -6.98
C ALA A 161 11.42 -13.31 -6.92
N VAL A 162 11.35 -12.18 -6.22
CA VAL A 162 12.48 -11.25 -6.06
C VAL A 162 13.57 -11.85 -5.16
N LEU A 163 13.21 -12.52 -4.06
CA LEU A 163 14.16 -13.21 -3.17
C LEU A 163 14.82 -14.41 -3.88
N GLU A 164 14.06 -15.19 -4.63
CA GLU A 164 14.58 -16.29 -5.46
C GLU A 164 15.56 -15.76 -6.50
N TRP A 165 15.23 -14.65 -7.16
CA TRP A 165 16.11 -14.00 -8.13
C TRP A 165 17.42 -13.52 -7.48
N GLY A 166 17.38 -12.92 -6.29
CA GLY A 166 18.57 -12.48 -5.53
C GLY A 166 19.43 -13.64 -5.04
N SER A 167 18.82 -14.81 -4.79
CA SER A 167 19.52 -15.97 -4.25
C SER A 167 20.60 -16.46 -5.24
N GLY A 168 21.84 -16.48 -4.77
CA GLY A 168 23.00 -16.91 -5.57
C GLY A 168 23.54 -15.85 -6.55
N ARG A 169 23.06 -14.60 -6.45
CA ARG A 169 23.62 -13.43 -7.15
C ARG A 169 24.35 -12.50 -6.17
N GLU A 170 25.32 -11.75 -6.68
CA GLU A 170 25.98 -10.68 -5.91
C GLU A 170 25.16 -9.38 -5.85
N ALA A 171 23.93 -9.40 -6.38
CA ALA A 171 23.04 -8.27 -6.36
C ALA A 171 22.28 -8.18 -5.03
N ALA A 172 22.22 -7.00 -4.44
CA ALA A 172 21.41 -6.70 -3.27
C ALA A 172 19.92 -6.66 -3.66
N VAL A 173 19.05 -7.11 -2.74
CA VAL A 173 17.60 -7.10 -2.91
C VAL A 173 16.94 -6.40 -1.75
N SER A 174 16.29 -5.27 -1.98
CA SER A 174 15.49 -4.56 -0.99
C SER A 174 14.00 -4.83 -1.22
N ILE A 175 13.31 -5.32 -0.20
CA ILE A 175 11.84 -5.43 -0.18
C ILE A 175 11.31 -4.53 0.92
N LEU A 176 10.54 -3.51 0.55
CA LEU A 176 9.93 -2.59 1.50
C LEU A 176 8.45 -2.93 1.69
N ARG A 177 8.03 -3.13 2.95
CA ARG A 177 6.66 -3.46 3.34
C ARG A 177 5.99 -2.27 4.03
N PRO A 178 5.45 -1.30 3.27
CA PRO A 178 4.72 -0.19 3.86
C PRO A 178 3.40 -0.62 4.48
N THR A 179 2.97 0.14 5.50
CA THR A 179 1.61 0.11 6.04
C THR A 179 0.63 0.82 5.11
N ALA A 180 -0.53 1.29 5.60
CA ALA A 180 -1.51 2.00 4.76
C ALA A 180 -0.96 3.37 4.33
N VAL A 181 -0.59 3.49 3.05
CA VAL A 181 0.00 4.72 2.50
C VAL A 181 -1.09 5.74 2.21
N VAL A 182 -0.86 6.99 2.62
CA VAL A 182 -1.73 8.14 2.39
C VAL A 182 -0.97 9.28 1.70
N THR A 183 -1.70 10.18 1.05
CA THR A 183 -1.16 11.40 0.44
C THR A 183 -1.77 12.63 1.08
N ALA A 184 -1.22 13.82 0.85
CA ALA A 184 -1.72 15.08 1.42
C ALA A 184 -3.18 15.41 1.06
N ASP A 185 -3.69 14.89 -0.06
CA ASP A 185 -5.02 15.26 -0.56
C ASP A 185 -6.01 14.10 -0.58
N THR A 186 -5.50 12.85 -0.45
CA THR A 186 -6.35 11.66 -0.57
C THR A 186 -5.81 10.50 0.25
N LEU A 187 -6.72 9.69 0.75
CA LEU A 187 -6.40 8.33 1.16
C LEU A 187 -5.88 7.57 -0.06
N GLY A 188 -4.71 6.96 0.04
CA GLY A 188 -4.27 5.98 -0.94
C GLY A 188 -5.33 4.86 -1.07
N ARG A 189 -5.33 4.13 -2.19
CA ARG A 189 -6.37 3.12 -2.47
C ARG A 189 -6.57 2.12 -1.33
N LEU A 190 -5.49 1.64 -0.73
CA LEU A 190 -5.56 0.72 0.40
C LEU A 190 -6.19 1.37 1.63
N ALA A 191 -5.74 2.56 2.01
CA ALA A 191 -6.29 3.29 3.15
C ALA A 191 -7.79 3.61 2.95
N GLN A 192 -8.20 3.95 1.72
CA GLN A 192 -9.59 4.18 1.36
C GLN A 192 -10.45 2.90 1.51
N VAL A 193 -9.96 1.75 1.04
CA VAL A 193 -10.67 0.46 1.18
C VAL A 193 -10.82 0.11 2.65
N LEU A 194 -9.76 0.25 3.45
CA LEU A 194 -9.78 0.00 4.90
C LEU A 194 -10.76 0.94 5.62
N HIS A 195 -10.70 2.23 5.33
CA HIS A 195 -11.64 3.21 5.90
C HIS A 195 -13.10 2.87 5.55
N THR A 196 -13.37 2.62 4.27
CA THR A 196 -14.73 2.28 3.80
C THR A 196 -15.26 0.98 4.42
N ALA A 197 -14.39 0.00 4.64
CA ALA A 197 -14.76 -1.27 5.29
C ALA A 197 -15.12 -1.11 6.78
N ARG A 198 -14.68 -0.03 7.42
CA ARG A 198 -14.97 0.29 8.84
C ARG A 198 -16.25 1.11 9.01
N VAL A 199 -16.84 1.65 7.94
CA VAL A 199 -18.01 2.53 7.99
C VAL A 199 -19.32 1.73 7.80
N GLY A 200 -20.36 2.07 8.56
CA GLY A 200 -21.68 1.48 8.48
C GLY A 200 -21.73 0.10 9.13
N ILE A 201 -21.77 -0.98 8.33
CA ILE A 201 -21.72 -2.36 8.85
C ILE A 201 -20.27 -2.81 8.83
N ALA A 202 -19.66 -2.90 10.00
CA ALA A 202 -18.28 -3.27 10.22
C ALA A 202 -18.15 -4.61 10.95
N ALA A 203 -17.03 -5.31 10.78
CA ALA A 203 -16.74 -6.49 11.58
C ALA A 203 -16.46 -6.11 13.05
N ASP A 204 -16.72 -7.06 13.96
CA ASP A 204 -16.25 -6.95 15.34
C ASP A 204 -14.72 -6.88 15.37
N GLY A 205 -14.22 -6.01 16.24
CA GLY A 205 -12.79 -5.76 16.44
C GLY A 205 -12.47 -4.26 16.27
N ASP A 206 -11.49 -3.84 17.04
CA ASP A 206 -10.90 -2.49 16.95
C ASP A 206 -9.39 -2.63 17.03
N PRO A 207 -8.72 -3.12 15.98
CA PRO A 207 -7.27 -3.19 15.99
C PRO A 207 -6.67 -1.78 15.92
N PRO A 208 -5.46 -1.58 16.47
CA PRO A 208 -4.66 -0.40 16.21
C PRO A 208 -4.36 -0.30 14.71
N VAL A 209 -4.11 0.92 14.24
CA VAL A 209 -3.83 1.20 12.81
C VAL A 209 -2.57 2.00 12.64
N GLN A 210 -1.95 1.88 11.47
CA GLN A 210 -0.82 2.69 11.06
C GLN A 210 -1.10 3.32 9.69
N TYR A 211 -0.76 4.61 9.57
CA TYR A 211 -0.82 5.36 8.32
C TYR A 211 0.55 5.95 8.00
N LEU A 212 1.02 5.73 6.80
CA LEU A 212 2.33 6.19 6.34
C LEU A 212 2.13 7.29 5.28
N HIS A 213 2.72 8.46 5.50
CA HIS A 213 2.70 9.50 4.47
C HIS A 213 3.55 9.09 3.27
N VAL A 214 3.07 9.39 2.06
CA VAL A 214 3.73 8.99 0.82
C VAL A 214 5.14 9.59 0.66
N ASP A 215 5.39 10.77 1.24
CA ASP A 215 6.72 11.39 1.19
C ASP A 215 7.71 10.65 2.10
N ASP A 216 7.25 10.09 3.23
CA ASP A 216 8.05 9.24 4.11
C ASP A 216 8.37 7.90 3.45
N LEU A 217 7.40 7.31 2.73
CA LEU A 217 7.65 6.11 1.94
C LEU A 217 8.69 6.38 0.84
N ALA A 218 8.59 7.51 0.16
CA ALA A 218 9.59 7.88 -0.85
C ALA A 218 10.99 8.07 -0.25
N ALA A 219 11.08 8.66 0.95
CA ALA A 219 12.33 8.78 1.70
C ALA A 219 12.90 7.39 2.08
N ALA A 220 12.05 6.44 2.49
CA ALA A 220 12.46 5.07 2.81
C ALA A 220 13.03 4.34 1.58
N VAL A 221 12.39 4.50 0.42
CA VAL A 221 12.91 3.94 -0.85
C VAL A 221 14.29 4.52 -1.16
N VAL A 222 14.46 5.83 -1.02
CA VAL A 222 15.76 6.50 -1.25
C VAL A 222 16.82 6.00 -0.27
N ALA A 223 16.49 5.88 1.01
CA ALA A 223 17.42 5.35 2.03
C ALA A 223 17.86 3.91 1.69
N ALA A 224 16.95 3.05 1.24
CA ALA A 224 17.27 1.69 0.81
C ALA A 224 18.22 1.67 -0.40
N ILE A 225 18.04 2.58 -1.36
CA ILE A 225 18.91 2.70 -2.54
C ILE A 225 20.31 3.16 -2.11
N GLN A 226 20.41 4.22 -1.31
CA GLN A 226 21.68 4.81 -0.89
C GLN A 226 22.55 3.86 -0.07
N THR A 227 21.92 3.09 0.81
CA THR A 227 22.60 2.10 1.64
C THR A 227 22.82 0.77 0.92
N ARG A 228 22.29 0.62 -0.31
CA ARG A 228 22.23 -0.67 -1.02
C ARG A 228 21.71 -1.76 -0.07
N PHE A 229 20.62 -1.45 0.62
CA PHE A 229 20.04 -2.34 1.60
C PHE A 229 19.75 -3.71 0.99
N ASP A 230 20.19 -4.76 1.66
CA ASP A 230 19.92 -6.15 1.25
C ASP A 230 19.06 -6.83 2.32
N GLY A 231 17.80 -7.05 1.99
CA GLY A 231 16.85 -7.66 2.92
C GLY A 231 15.44 -7.09 2.82
N VAL A 232 14.64 -7.39 3.85
CA VAL A 232 13.26 -6.94 3.99
C VAL A 232 13.19 -5.91 5.12
N ALA A 233 12.46 -4.80 4.89
CA ALA A 233 12.19 -3.82 5.92
C ALA A 233 10.72 -3.37 5.91
N ASN A 234 10.10 -3.33 7.07
CA ASN A 234 8.81 -2.69 7.27
C ASN A 234 8.97 -1.17 7.22
N VAL A 235 7.99 -0.47 6.64
CA VAL A 235 7.99 0.99 6.58
C VAL A 235 6.70 1.52 7.22
N ALA A 236 6.83 2.07 8.41
CA ALA A 236 5.76 2.66 9.20
C ALA A 236 6.31 3.79 10.07
N PRO A 237 5.52 4.81 10.42
CA PRO A 237 5.90 5.75 11.48
C PRO A 237 6.08 5.03 12.82
N ASP A 238 6.69 5.70 13.78
CA ASP A 238 6.82 5.19 15.14
C ASP A 238 5.43 4.97 15.77
N SER A 239 5.28 3.90 16.54
CA SER A 239 4.04 3.54 17.21
C SER A 239 2.85 3.25 16.23
N TRP A 240 1.64 3.46 16.70
CA TRP A 240 0.37 3.28 15.96
C TRP A 240 -0.74 4.08 16.61
N ILE A 241 -1.85 4.32 15.91
CA ILE A 241 -3.04 4.94 16.46
C ILE A 241 -3.85 3.86 17.19
N PRO A 242 -4.05 3.96 18.51
CA PRO A 242 -4.91 3.06 19.25
C PRO A 242 -6.40 3.31 18.89
N PRO A 243 -7.30 2.34 19.16
CA PRO A 243 -8.69 2.41 18.72
C PRO A 243 -9.47 3.62 19.24
N ASP A 244 -9.21 4.04 20.47
CA ASP A 244 -9.83 5.21 21.10
C ASP A 244 -9.37 6.52 20.42
N ALA A 245 -8.08 6.69 20.21
CA ALA A 245 -7.55 7.84 19.48
C ALA A 245 -8.06 7.89 18.03
N LEU A 246 -8.16 6.72 17.35
CA LEU A 246 -8.75 6.68 16.01
C LEU A 246 -10.22 7.09 16.02
N ALA A 247 -10.99 6.65 17.03
CA ALA A 247 -12.39 7.04 17.16
C ALA A 247 -12.55 8.54 17.39
N ASP A 248 -11.63 9.18 18.13
CA ASP A 248 -11.61 10.62 18.33
C ASP A 248 -11.27 11.37 17.04
N LEU A 249 -10.31 10.87 16.24
CA LEU A 249 -9.95 11.44 14.94
C LEU A 249 -11.07 11.30 13.90
N GLU A 250 -11.72 10.14 13.83
CA GLU A 250 -12.83 9.87 12.90
C GLU A 250 -14.13 10.58 13.31
N GLY A 251 -14.25 10.97 14.58
CA GLY A 251 -15.46 11.54 15.14
C GLY A 251 -16.63 10.54 15.21
N PRO A 252 -17.82 10.99 15.63
CA PRO A 252 -18.96 10.09 15.82
C PRO A 252 -19.43 9.50 14.50
N GLN A 253 -19.23 8.20 14.33
CA GLN A 253 -19.70 7.43 13.17
C GLN A 253 -20.78 6.42 13.58
N ALA A 254 -21.81 6.30 12.72
CA ALA A 254 -22.82 5.24 12.89
C ALA A 254 -22.21 3.92 12.40
N ARG A 255 -21.81 3.04 13.36
CA ARG A 255 -21.31 1.70 13.07
C ARG A 255 -22.21 0.65 13.69
N VAL A 256 -22.61 -0.33 12.90
CA VAL A 256 -23.24 -1.58 13.37
C VAL A 256 -22.19 -2.66 13.32
N ARG A 257 -21.80 -3.17 14.48
CA ARG A 257 -20.83 -4.26 14.58
C ARG A 257 -21.52 -5.58 14.37
N VAL A 258 -20.93 -6.40 13.54
CA VAL A 258 -21.43 -7.73 13.21
C VAL A 258 -20.27 -8.74 13.21
N PRO A 259 -20.54 -10.04 13.43
CA PRO A 259 -19.51 -11.06 13.30
C PRO A 259 -18.81 -11.01 11.93
N ALA A 260 -17.53 -11.36 11.87
CA ALA A 260 -16.71 -11.26 10.68
C ALA A 260 -17.32 -11.92 9.42
N TRP A 261 -17.99 -13.07 9.59
CA TRP A 261 -18.68 -13.74 8.48
C TRP A 261 -19.81 -12.88 7.88
N ALA A 262 -20.57 -12.16 8.71
CA ALA A 262 -21.64 -11.28 8.24
C ALA A 262 -21.09 -10.02 7.57
N ALA A 263 -20.02 -9.43 8.12
CA ALA A 263 -19.30 -8.32 7.49
C ALA A 263 -18.75 -8.72 6.12
N ARG A 264 -18.17 -9.92 5.97
CA ARG A 264 -17.71 -10.46 4.68
C ARG A 264 -18.86 -10.63 3.68
N ALA A 265 -20.02 -11.14 4.13
CA ALA A 265 -21.20 -11.27 3.27
C ALA A 265 -21.69 -9.90 2.77
N VAL A 266 -21.71 -8.90 3.65
CA VAL A 266 -22.07 -7.51 3.29
C VAL A 266 -21.06 -6.92 2.31
N ALA A 267 -19.75 -7.10 2.54
CA ALA A 267 -18.70 -6.65 1.62
C ALA A 267 -18.88 -7.30 0.24
N ALA A 268 -19.13 -8.61 0.18
CA ALA A 268 -19.37 -9.33 -1.08
C ALA A 268 -20.60 -8.80 -1.85
N VAL A 269 -21.69 -8.49 -1.14
CA VAL A 269 -22.87 -7.88 -1.77
C VAL A 269 -22.57 -6.47 -2.28
N ARG A 270 -21.90 -5.64 -1.49
CA ARG A 270 -21.52 -4.27 -1.89
C ARG A 270 -20.62 -4.28 -3.12
N GLN A 271 -19.61 -5.17 -3.16
CA GLN A 271 -18.71 -5.32 -4.29
C GLN A 271 -19.47 -5.77 -5.55
N ARG A 272 -20.30 -6.83 -5.46
CA ARG A 272 -21.08 -7.34 -6.61
C ARG A 272 -22.11 -6.34 -7.14
N SER A 273 -22.68 -5.51 -6.29
CA SER A 273 -23.66 -4.48 -6.69
C SER A 273 -23.02 -3.17 -7.16
N GLY A 274 -21.69 -3.05 -7.10
CA GLY A 274 -20.97 -1.82 -7.43
C GLY A 274 -21.17 -0.67 -6.44
N LEU A 275 -21.76 -0.95 -5.26
CA LEU A 275 -22.02 0.07 -4.23
C LEU A 275 -20.75 0.52 -3.51
N ALA A 276 -19.77 -0.36 -3.36
CA ALA A 276 -18.47 -0.04 -2.81
C ALA A 276 -17.43 -1.10 -3.25
N PRO A 277 -16.23 -0.68 -3.69
CA PRO A 277 -15.15 -1.59 -4.08
C PRO A 277 -14.43 -2.12 -2.83
N ILE A 278 -15.14 -2.92 -2.01
CA ILE A 278 -14.60 -3.50 -0.78
C ILE A 278 -14.47 -5.00 -0.98
N PRO A 279 -13.24 -5.53 -1.21
CA PRO A 279 -13.03 -6.98 -1.28
C PRO A 279 -13.37 -7.63 0.07
N PRO A 280 -14.09 -8.77 0.10
CA PRO A 280 -14.38 -9.47 1.36
C PRO A 280 -13.13 -9.85 2.16
N GLY A 281 -12.01 -10.07 1.48
CA GLY A 281 -10.73 -10.41 2.08
C GLY A 281 -10.08 -9.29 2.91
N ILE A 282 -10.57 -8.04 2.81
CA ILE A 282 -10.08 -6.93 3.65
C ILE A 282 -10.61 -7.00 5.10
N VAL A 283 -11.72 -7.72 5.33
CA VAL A 283 -12.41 -7.75 6.63
C VAL A 283 -11.50 -8.18 7.78
N PRO A 284 -10.63 -9.20 7.67
CA PRO A 284 -9.69 -9.53 8.75
C PRO A 284 -8.80 -8.35 9.16
N TYR A 285 -8.36 -7.52 8.22
CA TYR A 285 -7.50 -6.36 8.46
C TYR A 285 -8.21 -5.20 9.18
N THR A 286 -9.53 -5.26 9.29
CA THR A 286 -10.31 -4.34 10.12
C THR A 286 -10.70 -4.93 11.48
N SER A 287 -10.36 -6.20 11.73
CA SER A 287 -10.75 -6.93 12.93
C SER A 287 -9.56 -7.36 13.79
N HIS A 288 -8.39 -7.57 13.19
CA HIS A 288 -7.19 -8.05 13.86
C HIS A 288 -6.00 -7.14 13.55
N SER A 289 -5.05 -7.08 14.48
CA SER A 289 -3.85 -6.25 14.32
C SER A 289 -2.92 -6.78 13.22
N TRP A 290 -2.34 -5.84 12.48
CA TRP A 290 -1.27 -6.07 11.51
C TRP A 290 -0.27 -4.90 11.50
N VAL A 291 -0.20 -4.15 12.61
CA VAL A 291 0.81 -3.09 12.79
C VAL A 291 2.20 -3.68 12.88
N VAL A 292 3.16 -2.96 12.35
CA VAL A 292 4.54 -3.44 12.18
C VAL A 292 5.54 -2.56 12.94
N ALA A 293 6.65 -3.17 13.33
CA ALA A 293 7.83 -2.46 13.82
C ALA A 293 8.63 -1.89 12.62
N ASN A 294 9.37 -0.80 12.85
CA ASN A 294 10.16 -0.10 11.83
C ASN A 294 11.66 -0.08 12.12
N ASP A 295 12.13 -0.92 13.04
CA ASP A 295 13.53 -0.90 13.51
C ASP A 295 14.54 -1.07 12.39
N ARG A 296 14.28 -1.95 11.40
CA ARG A 296 15.21 -2.21 10.30
C ARG A 296 15.35 -1.01 9.37
N ILE A 297 14.26 -0.35 9.01
CA ILE A 297 14.35 0.83 8.14
C ILE A 297 14.99 2.01 8.88
N ARG A 298 14.73 2.15 10.18
CA ARG A 298 15.41 3.16 11.02
C ARG A 298 16.91 2.93 11.12
N ALA A 299 17.35 1.69 11.16
CA ALA A 299 18.78 1.36 11.14
C ALA A 299 19.51 1.82 9.87
N LEU A 300 18.77 2.11 8.78
CA LEU A 300 19.31 2.73 7.56
C LEU A 300 19.43 4.27 7.67
N GLY A 301 19.07 4.87 8.81
CA GLY A 301 19.06 6.31 9.01
C GLY A 301 17.76 6.98 8.55
N TRP A 302 16.71 6.21 8.24
CA TRP A 302 15.41 6.75 7.92
C TRP A 302 14.60 7.06 9.18
N GLU A 303 13.92 8.19 9.17
CA GLU A 303 12.92 8.58 10.17
C GLU A 303 11.70 9.13 9.43
N ALA A 304 10.50 8.89 9.98
CA ALA A 304 9.27 9.45 9.44
C ALA A 304 9.17 10.94 9.81
N ASP A 305 8.85 11.79 8.84
CA ASP A 305 8.57 13.21 9.06
C ASP A 305 7.15 13.42 9.62
N TYR A 306 6.24 12.48 9.37
CA TYR A 306 4.85 12.52 9.82
C TYR A 306 4.57 11.41 10.83
N SER A 307 3.92 11.76 11.95
CA SER A 307 3.31 10.75 12.82
C SER A 307 2.13 10.07 12.15
N ASN A 308 1.63 8.96 12.74
CA ASN A 308 0.45 8.27 12.24
C ASN A 308 -0.79 9.19 12.19
N GLU A 309 -0.97 10.01 13.23
CA GLU A 309 -2.08 10.96 13.38
C GLU A 309 -1.98 12.08 12.35
N GLU A 310 -0.78 12.64 12.14
CA GLU A 310 -0.55 13.69 11.12
C GLU A 310 -0.80 13.13 9.73
N ALA A 311 -0.30 11.93 9.40
CA ALA A 311 -0.56 11.27 8.13
C ALA A 311 -2.07 11.05 7.91
N TRP A 312 -2.79 10.65 8.98
CA TRP A 312 -4.24 10.51 8.90
C TRP A 312 -4.94 11.86 8.67
N VAL A 313 -4.60 12.90 9.43
CA VAL A 313 -5.22 14.23 9.35
C VAL A 313 -5.01 14.87 7.98
N VAL A 314 -3.77 14.86 7.43
CA VAL A 314 -3.48 15.49 6.13
C VAL A 314 -4.16 14.78 4.97
N SER A 315 -4.53 13.51 5.12
CA SER A 315 -5.21 12.72 4.09
C SER A 315 -6.73 12.78 4.14
N HIS A 316 -7.29 13.35 5.20
CA HIS A 316 -8.74 13.42 5.43
C HIS A 316 -9.23 14.87 5.35
N ASP A 317 -9.65 15.27 4.15
CA ASP A 317 -10.53 16.44 4.07
C ASP A 317 -11.85 16.14 4.79
N PRO A 318 -12.30 17.01 5.70
CA PRO A 318 -13.57 16.79 6.38
C PRO A 318 -14.70 16.69 5.34
N SER A 319 -15.37 15.55 5.31
CA SER A 319 -16.49 15.33 4.39
C SER A 319 -17.56 16.41 4.56
N PRO A 320 -18.39 16.71 3.55
CA PRO A 320 -19.49 17.67 3.69
C PRO A 320 -20.44 17.33 4.85
N LEU A 321 -20.53 16.05 5.25
CA LEU A 321 -21.27 15.60 6.44
C LEU A 321 -20.56 15.98 7.74
N GLU A 322 -19.24 15.92 7.79
CA GLU A 322 -18.43 16.31 8.96
C GLU A 322 -18.39 17.82 9.16
N GLN A 323 -18.56 18.59 8.10
CA GLN A 323 -18.70 20.04 8.15
C GLN A 323 -20.08 20.49 8.69
N LEU A 324 -21.06 19.59 8.76
CA LEU A 324 -22.36 19.90 9.34
C LEU A 324 -22.30 19.98 10.86
N PRO A 325 -23.05 20.90 11.50
CA PRO A 325 -23.19 20.93 12.96
C PRO A 325 -23.61 19.57 13.53
N ALA A 326 -23.09 19.19 14.68
CA ALA A 326 -23.34 17.88 15.33
C ALA A 326 -24.84 17.51 15.39
N ARG A 327 -25.70 18.51 15.66
CA ARG A 327 -27.16 18.34 15.68
C ARG A 327 -27.72 17.89 14.32
N ARG A 328 -27.30 18.48 13.22
CA ARG A 328 -27.76 18.09 11.88
C ARG A 328 -27.24 16.73 11.46
N ARG A 329 -26.00 16.39 11.85
CA ARG A 329 -25.45 15.02 11.63
C ARG A 329 -26.29 13.97 12.35
N GLN A 330 -26.70 14.24 13.58
CA GLN A 330 -27.56 13.36 14.37
C GLN A 330 -28.96 13.22 13.78
N GLU A 331 -29.56 14.31 13.30
CA GLU A 331 -30.88 14.30 12.62
C GLU A 331 -30.86 13.46 11.34
N LEU A 332 -29.78 13.60 10.52
CA LEU A 332 -29.58 12.78 9.32
C LEU A 332 -29.37 11.30 9.64
N ALA A 333 -28.57 10.98 10.65
CA ALA A 333 -28.33 9.60 11.09
C ALA A 333 -29.61 8.93 11.61
N LEU A 334 -30.42 9.63 12.39
CA LEU A 334 -31.70 9.13 12.88
C LEU A 334 -32.72 8.96 11.74
N GLY A 335 -32.74 9.88 10.78
CA GLY A 335 -33.57 9.77 9.57
C GLY A 335 -33.21 8.58 8.71
N ALA A 336 -31.90 8.34 8.49
CA ALA A 336 -31.41 7.20 7.75
C ALA A 336 -31.70 5.86 8.46
N ALA A 337 -31.51 5.81 9.79
CA ALA A 337 -31.86 4.64 10.60
C ALA A 337 -33.35 4.31 10.55
N ALA A 338 -34.21 5.33 10.65
CA ALA A 338 -35.67 5.16 10.52
C ALA A 338 -36.06 4.65 9.13
N ALA A 339 -35.48 5.20 8.06
CA ALA A 339 -35.73 4.76 6.69
C ALA A 339 -35.31 3.30 6.46
N LEU A 340 -34.14 2.90 7.02
CA LEU A 340 -33.67 1.52 6.98
C LEU A 340 -34.62 0.57 7.74
N ALA A 341 -35.07 0.95 8.93
CA ALA A 341 -36.01 0.14 9.72
C ALA A 341 -37.36 -0.05 8.99
N ILE A 342 -37.87 1.00 8.36
CA ILE A 342 -39.08 0.94 7.54
C ILE A 342 -38.85 0.05 6.31
N GLY A 343 -37.74 0.18 5.61
CA GLY A 343 -37.39 -0.65 4.46
C GLY A 343 -37.30 -2.15 4.82
N CYS A 344 -36.65 -2.47 5.95
CA CYS A 344 -36.59 -3.84 6.48
C CYS A 344 -37.96 -4.40 6.86
N ALA A 345 -38.83 -3.61 7.52
CA ALA A 345 -40.16 -3.99 7.87
C ALA A 345 -41.05 -4.26 6.65
N VAL A 346 -40.97 -3.39 5.63
CA VAL A 346 -41.69 -3.59 4.35
C VAL A 346 -41.18 -4.83 3.63
N GLY A 347 -39.85 -5.02 3.55
CA GLY A 347 -39.23 -6.21 2.96
C GLY A 347 -39.69 -7.49 3.64
N ALA A 348 -39.72 -7.53 5.00
CA ALA A 348 -40.20 -8.67 5.77
C ALA A 348 -41.69 -8.97 5.51
N VAL A 349 -42.52 -7.93 5.42
CA VAL A 349 -43.96 -8.09 5.10
C VAL A 349 -44.16 -8.64 3.68
N LEU A 350 -43.38 -8.18 2.72
CA LEU A 350 -43.45 -8.67 1.33
C LEU A 350 -43.01 -10.13 1.22
N VAL A 351 -41.94 -10.52 1.91
CA VAL A 351 -41.50 -11.92 1.98
C VAL A 351 -42.54 -12.81 2.63
N LEU A 352 -43.11 -12.39 3.78
CA LEU A 352 -44.18 -13.14 4.47
C LEU A 352 -45.44 -13.26 3.60
N ARG A 353 -45.83 -12.22 2.86
CA ARG A 353 -46.97 -12.28 1.91
C ARG A 353 -46.67 -13.23 0.73
N ARG A 354 -45.42 -13.34 0.26
CA ARG A 354 -45.03 -14.25 -0.82
C ARG A 354 -45.05 -15.71 -0.35
N LEU A 355 -44.59 -15.97 0.90
CA LEU A 355 -44.61 -17.31 1.52
C LEU A 355 -46.01 -17.80 1.86
N ARG A 356 -47.02 -16.89 2.07
CA ARG A 356 -48.40 -17.25 2.31
C ARG A 356 -49.24 -17.46 1.03
N ARG A 357 -48.68 -17.17 -0.15
CA ARG A 357 -49.34 -17.34 -1.45
C ARG A 357 -48.88 -18.58 -2.22
N ASN A 358 -47.83 -19.22 -1.72
CA ASN A 358 -47.37 -20.54 -2.16
C ASN A 358 -47.83 -21.61 -1.10
#